data_64b725f4060c36d0fd279520c13a4b68
#
_entry.id   64b725f4060c36d0fd279520c13a4b68
#
_cell.length_a   1.000
_cell.length_b   1.000
_cell.length_c   1.000
_cell.angle_alpha   90.00
_cell.angle_beta   90.00
_cell.angle_gamma   90.00
#
_symmetry.space_group_name_H-M   'P 1'
#
loop_
_entity.id
_entity.type
_entity.pdbx_description
1 polymer ?
#
loop_
_entity_poly.entity_id
_entity_poly.type
_entity_poly.pdbx_seq_one_letter_code
_entity_poly.pdbx_strand_id
1 'polypeptide(L)'
;MQISSPLSDTDLANAWAELHNQAHNGKELEPQSNRLAFADPEFMFRRETRGIRMQLEMLKPDLTQIERGIEHTVVVYGSARFVDMEQARQQLAEAKASGDTQRMALAERGMRNAERYEAARAFARIVATEGMKQAPSERFYICTGGGPGIMEAANRGAHDAGAPNVGLNIYLPHEQHGNPYITPGLSFKFHYFALRKMHFMMRAKALVAFPGGFGTMDELFEVLTLVQTHKSKPVPVILFGTEFWKRVLNFDVLVEEGTISAKDLNLFRYTDDPAEAWSFIQQFYQTGWNNG
;
A
#
# COMPACT_ATOMS: atom_id res chain seq x y z
N MET A 1 13.19 17.51 -14.87
CA MET A 1 12.87 18.68 -14.01
C MET A 1 13.96 18.71 -12.94
N GLN A 2 14.92 19.64 -12.98
CA GLN A 2 15.90 19.79 -11.92
C GLN A 2 15.13 20.20 -10.66
N ILE A 3 15.13 19.32 -9.67
CA ILE A 3 14.64 19.65 -8.34
C ILE A 3 15.63 20.68 -7.81
N SER A 4 15.16 21.91 -7.60
CA SER A 4 15.95 22.94 -6.93
C SER A 4 16.49 22.34 -5.62
N SER A 5 17.77 22.57 -5.33
CA SER A 5 18.36 22.20 -4.04
C SER A 5 17.43 22.65 -2.93
N PRO A 6 17.32 21.88 -1.83
CA PRO A 6 16.49 22.27 -0.71
C PRO A 6 16.83 23.72 -0.36
N LEU A 7 15.81 24.57 -0.29
CA LEU A 7 15.95 25.94 0.16
C LEU A 7 16.70 25.89 1.50
N SER A 8 17.99 26.19 1.45
CA SER A 8 18.77 26.43 2.63
C SER A 8 18.41 27.82 3.15
N ASP A 9 17.18 27.97 3.56
CA ASP A 9 16.83 29.11 4.37
C ASP A 9 17.30 28.78 5.80
N THR A 10 18.56 29.11 6.04
CA THR A 10 19.23 28.85 7.32
C THR A 10 18.45 29.49 8.47
N ASP A 11 17.83 30.62 8.22
CA ASP A 11 17.05 31.35 9.22
C ASP A 11 15.74 30.63 9.53
N LEU A 12 15.09 30.03 8.53
CA LEU A 12 13.87 29.22 8.71
C LEU A 12 14.16 27.93 9.49
N ALA A 13 15.27 27.27 9.16
CA ALA A 13 15.69 26.05 9.86
C ALA A 13 16.08 26.35 11.32
N ASN A 14 16.74 27.48 11.58
CA ASN A 14 17.07 27.93 12.93
C ASN A 14 15.83 28.28 13.75
N ALA A 15 14.87 29.01 13.18
CA ALA A 15 13.61 29.31 13.84
C ALA A 15 12.80 28.05 14.17
N TRP A 16 12.77 27.06 13.29
CA TRP A 16 12.18 25.76 13.58
C TRP A 16 12.89 25.02 14.71
N ALA A 17 14.22 24.97 14.68
CA ALA A 17 15.01 24.31 15.71
C ALA A 17 14.81 24.99 17.10
N GLU A 18 14.70 26.30 17.13
CA GLU A 18 14.45 27.06 18.36
C GLU A 18 13.10 26.77 18.96
N LEU A 19 12.02 26.78 18.15
CA LEU A 19 10.66 26.39 18.58
C LEU A 19 10.62 24.95 19.10
N HIS A 20 11.27 24.04 18.41
CA HIS A 20 11.34 22.63 18.80
C HIS A 20 12.08 22.45 20.14
N ASN A 21 13.19 23.17 20.33
CA ASN A 21 13.96 23.16 21.58
C ASN A 21 13.19 23.79 22.75
N GLN A 22 12.46 24.87 22.52
CA GLN A 22 11.60 25.49 23.53
C GLN A 22 10.51 24.53 24.01
N ALA A 23 9.83 23.86 23.05
CA ALA A 23 8.78 22.86 23.35
C ALA A 23 9.33 21.65 24.13
N HIS A 24 10.54 21.16 23.80
CA HIS A 24 11.15 20.01 24.47
C HIS A 24 11.67 20.33 25.89
N ASN A 25 12.10 21.57 26.13
CA ASN A 25 12.68 21.99 27.40
C ASN A 25 11.66 22.52 28.41
N GLY A 26 10.35 22.38 28.11
CA GLY A 26 9.27 22.83 28.98
C GLY A 26 9.24 24.34 29.19
N LYS A 27 9.87 25.13 28.32
CA LYS A 27 9.77 26.59 28.33
C LYS A 27 8.40 26.99 27.79
N GLU A 28 7.83 28.04 28.38
CA GLU A 28 6.62 28.64 27.83
C GLU A 28 6.87 29.06 26.38
N LEU A 29 6.01 28.56 25.50
CA LEU A 29 6.05 28.96 24.09
C LEU A 29 5.64 30.43 23.97
N GLU A 30 6.25 31.15 23.02
CA GLU A 30 5.80 32.49 22.68
C GLU A 30 4.30 32.54 22.37
N PRO A 31 3.65 33.71 22.57
CA PRO A 31 2.25 33.90 22.17
C PRO A 31 2.03 33.48 20.71
N GLN A 32 0.89 32.87 20.40
CA GLN A 32 0.57 32.36 19.05
C GLN A 32 0.82 33.38 17.94
N SER A 33 0.56 34.67 18.20
CA SER A 33 0.76 35.73 17.23
C SER A 33 2.22 35.94 16.80
N ASN A 34 3.18 35.50 17.62
CA ASN A 34 4.62 35.62 17.34
C ASN A 34 5.23 34.33 16.77
N ARG A 35 4.46 33.25 16.70
CA ARG A 35 4.94 31.98 16.13
C ARG A 35 4.88 31.99 14.61
N LEU A 36 5.87 31.38 13.95
CA LEU A 36 5.80 31.15 12.51
C LEU A 36 4.61 30.23 12.19
N ALA A 37 3.72 30.63 11.31
CA ALA A 37 2.45 29.96 11.05
C ALA A 37 2.60 28.48 10.72
N PHE A 38 3.62 28.08 9.93
CA PHE A 38 3.86 26.68 9.58
C PHE A 38 4.41 25.84 10.73
N ALA A 39 4.98 26.48 11.75
CA ALA A 39 5.56 25.87 12.93
C ALA A 39 4.63 25.94 14.16
N ASP A 40 3.49 26.60 14.06
CA ASP A 40 2.47 26.68 15.11
C ASP A 40 1.50 25.50 15.01
N PRO A 41 1.60 24.48 15.90
CA PRO A 41 0.69 23.33 15.86
C PRO A 41 -0.76 23.71 16.09
N GLU A 42 -1.03 24.69 16.98
CA GLU A 42 -2.38 25.13 17.29
C GLU A 42 -3.05 25.77 16.08
N PHE A 43 -2.31 26.57 15.32
CA PHE A 43 -2.77 27.12 14.05
C PHE A 43 -2.92 26.04 13.00
N MET A 44 -1.91 25.17 12.84
CA MET A 44 -1.89 24.11 11.83
C MET A 44 -3.01 23.07 12.04
N PHE A 45 -3.52 22.87 13.26
CA PHE A 45 -4.61 21.92 13.53
C PHE A 45 -6.01 22.54 13.45
N ARG A 46 -6.14 23.83 13.15
CA ARG A 46 -7.44 24.46 12.91
C ARG A 46 -8.16 23.84 11.73
N ARG A 47 -9.50 23.96 11.73
CA ARG A 47 -10.34 23.48 10.62
C ARG A 47 -9.98 24.19 9.30
N GLU A 48 -9.71 25.48 9.37
CA GLU A 48 -9.43 26.36 8.23
C GLU A 48 -8.12 25.97 7.53
N THR A 49 -7.15 25.43 8.22
CA THR A 49 -5.86 24.99 7.69
C THR A 49 -5.89 23.55 7.12
N ARG A 50 -7.08 22.88 7.09
CA ARG A 50 -7.23 21.52 6.56
C ARG A 50 -6.68 21.40 5.13
N GLY A 51 -6.99 22.35 4.25
CA GLY A 51 -6.51 22.32 2.88
C GLY A 51 -4.99 22.33 2.77
N ILE A 52 -4.31 23.10 3.61
CA ILE A 52 -2.85 23.15 3.68
C ILE A 52 -2.29 21.78 4.11
N ARG A 53 -2.87 21.17 5.15
CA ARG A 53 -2.43 19.82 5.60
C ARG A 53 -2.64 18.76 4.52
N MET A 54 -3.74 18.83 3.76
CA MET A 54 -3.98 17.94 2.61
C MET A 54 -2.92 18.13 1.53
N GLN A 55 -2.53 19.38 1.24
CA GLN A 55 -1.44 19.65 0.29
C GLN A 55 -0.10 19.10 0.76
N LEU A 56 0.23 19.21 2.05
CA LEU A 56 1.44 18.64 2.61
C LEU A 56 1.45 17.11 2.53
N GLU A 57 0.32 16.44 2.83
CA GLU A 57 0.20 14.99 2.67
C GLU A 57 0.23 14.54 1.20
N MET A 58 -0.17 15.39 0.26
CA MET A 58 -0.04 15.12 -1.16
C MET A 58 1.41 15.27 -1.63
N LEU A 59 2.11 16.32 -1.20
CA LEU A 59 3.44 16.65 -1.70
C LEU A 59 4.55 15.80 -1.11
N LYS A 60 4.55 15.58 0.20
CA LYS A 60 5.68 14.92 0.89
C LYS A 60 5.97 13.52 0.36
N PRO A 61 5.00 12.59 0.26
CA PRO A 61 5.26 11.26 -0.30
C PRO A 61 5.61 11.30 -1.78
N ASP A 62 5.02 12.22 -2.53
CA ASP A 62 5.26 12.37 -3.97
C ASP A 62 6.69 12.81 -4.25
N LEU A 63 7.14 13.89 -3.65
CA LEU A 63 8.49 14.42 -3.80
C LEU A 63 9.54 13.40 -3.34
N THR A 64 9.34 12.76 -2.18
CA THR A 64 10.30 11.77 -1.66
C THR A 64 10.41 10.56 -2.59
N GLN A 65 9.31 10.08 -3.18
CA GLN A 65 9.37 8.98 -4.14
C GLN A 65 10.07 9.39 -5.43
N ILE A 66 9.86 10.62 -5.94
CA ILE A 66 10.60 11.17 -7.09
C ILE A 66 12.11 11.21 -6.80
N GLU A 67 12.51 11.77 -5.66
CA GLU A 67 13.91 11.85 -5.23
C GLU A 67 14.59 10.47 -5.11
N ARG A 68 13.81 9.45 -4.77
CA ARG A 68 14.29 8.06 -4.66
C ARG A 68 14.14 7.25 -5.94
N GLY A 69 13.70 7.85 -7.04
CA GLY A 69 13.52 7.19 -8.34
C GLY A 69 12.41 6.15 -8.36
N ILE A 70 11.40 6.27 -7.50
CA ILE A 70 10.23 5.38 -7.48
C ILE A 70 9.18 5.93 -8.46
N GLU A 71 9.23 5.46 -9.70
CA GLU A 71 8.32 5.93 -10.77
C GLU A 71 7.13 4.99 -10.99
N HIS A 72 7.32 3.68 -10.83
CA HIS A 72 6.33 2.66 -11.12
C HIS A 72 6.18 1.69 -9.98
N THR A 73 4.94 1.45 -9.52
CA THR A 73 4.66 0.54 -8.41
C THR A 73 3.71 -0.59 -8.83
N VAL A 74 3.94 -1.75 -8.23
CA VAL A 74 2.96 -2.84 -8.15
C VAL A 74 2.34 -2.79 -6.77
N VAL A 75 1.05 -2.45 -6.74
CA VAL A 75 0.33 -2.27 -5.47
C VAL A 75 -0.23 -3.61 -5.01
N VAL A 76 0.07 -3.99 -3.77
CA VAL A 76 -0.40 -5.25 -3.19
C VAL A 76 -1.31 -4.95 -1.99
N TYR A 77 -2.55 -5.43 -2.09
CA TYR A 77 -3.55 -5.37 -1.03
C TYR A 77 -3.88 -6.76 -0.49
N GLY A 78 -4.32 -6.81 0.76
CA GLY A 78 -4.79 -8.04 1.37
C GLY A 78 -5.00 -7.91 2.88
N SER A 79 -5.36 -9.01 3.51
CA SER A 79 -5.66 -9.05 4.95
C SER A 79 -4.45 -8.72 5.80
N ALA A 80 -4.63 -7.80 6.76
CA ALA A 80 -3.66 -7.52 7.82
C ALA A 80 -3.59 -8.61 8.91
N ARG A 81 -4.46 -9.62 8.85
CA ARG A 81 -4.62 -10.65 9.90
C ARG A 81 -3.91 -11.96 9.59
N PHE A 82 -3.29 -12.08 8.43
CA PHE A 82 -2.58 -13.30 8.06
C PHE A 82 -1.18 -13.26 8.65
N VAL A 83 -0.73 -14.39 9.12
CA VAL A 83 0.61 -14.56 9.70
C VAL A 83 1.47 -15.42 8.79
N ASP A 84 2.77 -15.38 8.96
CA ASP A 84 3.69 -16.26 8.23
C ASP A 84 3.53 -17.74 8.62
N MET A 85 4.15 -18.62 7.86
CA MET A 85 4.04 -20.06 8.03
C MET A 85 4.59 -20.54 9.37
N GLU A 86 5.62 -19.91 9.91
CA GLU A 86 6.23 -20.27 11.19
C GLU A 86 5.27 -20.00 12.35
N GLN A 87 4.72 -18.78 12.39
CA GLN A 87 3.73 -18.41 13.40
C GLN A 87 2.45 -19.26 13.28
N ALA A 88 1.99 -19.56 12.06
CA ALA A 88 0.82 -20.41 11.86
C ALA A 88 1.04 -21.83 12.37
N ARG A 89 2.23 -22.41 12.17
CA ARG A 89 2.60 -23.73 12.70
C ARG A 89 2.66 -23.72 14.23
N GLN A 90 3.21 -22.67 14.83
CA GLN A 90 3.24 -22.52 16.28
C GLN A 90 1.81 -22.46 16.84
N GLN A 91 0.94 -21.61 16.27
CA GLN A 91 -0.47 -21.50 16.68
C GLN A 91 -1.21 -22.84 16.54
N LEU A 92 -0.92 -23.62 15.50
CA LEU A 92 -1.51 -24.95 15.31
C LEU A 92 -1.02 -25.94 16.38
N ALA A 93 0.25 -25.92 16.73
CA ALA A 93 0.82 -26.80 17.79
C ALA A 93 0.19 -26.46 19.15
N GLU A 94 0.06 -25.18 19.48
CA GLU A 94 -0.59 -24.71 20.71
C GLU A 94 -2.08 -25.10 20.76
N ALA A 95 -2.79 -24.97 19.64
CA ALA A 95 -4.18 -25.39 19.54
C ALA A 95 -4.36 -26.90 19.75
N LYS A 96 -3.47 -27.70 19.15
CA LYS A 96 -3.44 -29.18 19.37
C LYS A 96 -3.22 -29.53 20.81
N ALA A 97 -2.27 -28.89 21.49
CA ALA A 97 -1.95 -29.13 22.89
C ALA A 97 -3.11 -28.76 23.83
N SER A 98 -3.93 -27.77 23.45
CA SER A 98 -5.09 -27.33 24.26
C SER A 98 -6.29 -28.28 24.22
N GLY A 99 -6.39 -29.14 23.18
CA GLY A 99 -7.56 -29.99 22.93
C GLY A 99 -8.87 -29.23 22.58
N ASP A 100 -8.78 -27.92 22.39
CA ASP A 100 -9.94 -27.04 22.09
C ASP A 100 -10.27 -27.10 20.58
N THR A 101 -11.46 -27.62 20.26
CA THR A 101 -11.94 -27.79 18.88
C THR A 101 -12.07 -26.45 18.15
N GLN A 102 -12.45 -25.35 18.82
CA GLN A 102 -12.58 -24.04 18.19
C GLN A 102 -11.22 -23.46 17.87
N ARG A 103 -10.24 -23.56 18.79
CA ARG A 103 -8.85 -23.16 18.53
C ARG A 103 -8.23 -23.96 17.41
N MET A 104 -8.51 -25.26 17.34
CA MET A 104 -8.06 -26.11 16.24
C MET A 104 -8.58 -25.61 14.89
N ALA A 105 -9.89 -25.40 14.75
CA ALA A 105 -10.49 -24.90 13.51
C ALA A 105 -9.93 -23.53 13.09
N LEU A 106 -9.68 -22.64 14.07
CA LEU A 106 -9.05 -21.34 13.84
C LEU A 106 -7.59 -21.49 13.36
N ALA A 107 -6.83 -22.37 13.97
CA ALA A 107 -5.42 -22.59 13.61
C ALA A 107 -5.27 -23.28 12.24
N GLU A 108 -6.14 -24.21 11.89
CA GLU A 108 -6.18 -24.84 10.56
C GLU A 108 -6.51 -23.80 9.46
N ARG A 109 -7.44 -22.87 9.74
CA ARG A 109 -7.69 -21.73 8.86
C ARG A 109 -6.46 -20.84 8.79
N GLY A 110 -5.77 -20.62 9.90
CA GLY A 110 -4.49 -19.90 9.98
C GLY A 110 -3.44 -20.49 9.05
N MET A 111 -3.31 -21.80 8.98
CA MET A 111 -2.39 -22.48 8.06
C MET A 111 -2.70 -22.16 6.59
N ARG A 112 -3.98 -22.26 6.16
CA ARG A 112 -4.37 -21.89 4.79
C ARG A 112 -4.12 -20.42 4.47
N ASN A 113 -4.27 -19.55 5.48
CA ASN A 113 -3.98 -18.13 5.30
C ASN A 113 -2.48 -17.84 5.25
N ALA A 114 -1.66 -18.63 5.95
CA ALA A 114 -0.20 -18.55 5.87
C ALA A 114 0.34 -18.93 4.48
N GLU A 115 -0.29 -19.88 3.78
CA GLU A 115 0.04 -20.18 2.38
C GLU A 115 -0.14 -18.94 1.48
N ARG A 116 -1.19 -18.14 1.74
CA ARG A 116 -1.43 -16.89 1.02
C ARG A 116 -0.42 -15.79 1.36
N TYR A 117 0.04 -15.75 2.62
CA TYR A 117 1.14 -14.88 3.05
C TYR A 117 2.42 -15.22 2.27
N GLU A 118 2.80 -16.50 2.24
CA GLU A 118 3.99 -16.95 1.52
C GLU A 118 3.87 -16.73 -0.01
N ALA A 119 2.67 -16.89 -0.58
CA ALA A 119 2.43 -16.57 -1.98
C ALA A 119 2.61 -15.08 -2.28
N ALA A 120 2.14 -14.19 -1.39
CA ALA A 120 2.33 -12.74 -1.53
C ALA A 120 3.82 -12.37 -1.42
N ARG A 121 4.56 -12.99 -0.49
CA ARG A 121 6.01 -12.82 -0.36
C ARG A 121 6.75 -13.30 -1.60
N ALA A 122 6.39 -14.48 -2.13
CA ALA A 122 6.98 -15.05 -3.35
C ALA A 122 6.70 -14.16 -4.57
N PHE A 123 5.46 -13.70 -4.75
CA PHE A 123 5.09 -12.76 -5.81
C PHE A 123 5.94 -11.48 -5.76
N ALA A 124 6.00 -10.84 -4.60
CA ALA A 124 6.75 -9.61 -4.44
C ALA A 124 8.25 -9.79 -4.67
N ARG A 125 8.81 -10.93 -4.28
CA ARG A 125 10.21 -11.28 -4.56
C ARG A 125 10.46 -11.46 -6.06
N ILE A 126 9.54 -12.07 -6.81
CA ILE A 126 9.63 -12.18 -8.27
C ILE A 126 9.64 -10.79 -8.90
N VAL A 127 8.65 -9.95 -8.58
CA VAL A 127 8.56 -8.56 -9.09
C VAL A 127 9.84 -7.79 -8.81
N ALA A 128 10.35 -7.84 -7.59
CA ALA A 128 11.55 -7.14 -7.18
C ALA A 128 12.81 -7.66 -7.90
N THR A 129 12.97 -8.98 -7.99
CA THR A 129 14.12 -9.61 -8.66
C THR A 129 14.14 -9.27 -10.14
N GLU A 130 12.99 -9.35 -10.83
CA GLU A 130 12.89 -9.02 -12.24
C GLU A 130 13.02 -7.51 -12.49
N GLY A 131 12.43 -6.69 -11.60
CA GLY A 131 12.55 -5.24 -11.66
C GLY A 131 13.99 -4.76 -11.54
N MET A 132 14.79 -5.36 -10.67
CA MET A 132 16.21 -4.96 -10.50
C MET A 132 17.09 -5.24 -11.72
N LYS A 133 16.65 -6.06 -12.66
CA LYS A 133 17.32 -6.30 -13.94
C LYS A 133 17.06 -5.20 -14.97
N GLN A 134 16.01 -4.39 -14.76
CA GLN A 134 15.60 -3.32 -15.68
C GLN A 134 16.35 -2.02 -15.41
N ALA A 135 16.33 -1.11 -16.41
CA ALA A 135 16.80 0.26 -16.20
C ALA A 135 16.02 0.95 -15.06
N PRO A 136 16.63 1.85 -14.29
CA PRO A 136 15.98 2.49 -13.14
C PRO A 136 14.59 3.07 -13.42
N SER A 137 14.40 3.70 -14.59
CA SER A 137 13.12 4.28 -15.03
C SER A 137 12.06 3.26 -15.44
N GLU A 138 12.42 1.99 -15.58
CA GLU A 138 11.50 0.92 -15.99
C GLU A 138 11.20 -0.06 -14.85
N ARG A 139 11.82 0.16 -13.68
CA ARG A 139 11.66 -0.73 -12.52
C ARG A 139 10.28 -0.64 -11.91
N PHE A 140 9.77 -1.79 -11.55
CA PHE A 140 8.54 -1.88 -10.75
C PHE A 140 8.91 -2.13 -9.29
N TYR A 141 8.36 -1.32 -8.41
CA TYR A 141 8.59 -1.40 -6.97
C TYR A 141 7.32 -1.85 -6.26
N ILE A 142 7.46 -2.69 -5.25
CA ILE A 142 6.32 -3.09 -4.41
C ILE A 142 5.85 -1.91 -3.58
N CYS A 143 4.54 -1.66 -3.61
CA CYS A 143 3.87 -0.68 -2.77
C CYS A 143 2.72 -1.34 -2.03
N THR A 144 2.63 -1.11 -0.73
CA THR A 144 1.56 -1.66 0.12
C THR A 144 1.00 -0.59 1.05
N GLY A 145 -0.05 -0.95 1.81
CA GLY A 145 -0.52 -0.13 2.93
C GLY A 145 0.41 -0.10 4.14
N GLY A 146 1.53 -0.81 4.09
CA GLY A 146 2.57 -0.78 5.13
C GLY A 146 2.22 -1.48 6.44
N GLY A 147 1.03 -2.07 6.57
CA GLY A 147 0.59 -2.81 7.75
C GLY A 147 1.12 -4.25 7.78
N PRO A 148 0.65 -5.06 8.75
CA PRO A 148 1.01 -6.47 8.87
C PRO A 148 0.32 -7.34 7.81
N GLY A 149 0.52 -8.63 7.88
CA GLY A 149 -0.16 -9.64 7.06
C GLY A 149 0.32 -9.64 5.61
N ILE A 150 -0.60 -9.65 4.66
CA ILE A 150 -0.28 -9.66 3.22
C ILE A 150 0.60 -8.46 2.81
N MET A 151 0.36 -7.30 3.41
CA MET A 151 1.18 -6.11 3.14
C MET A 151 2.63 -6.30 3.60
N GLU A 152 2.80 -6.85 4.79
CA GLU A 152 4.12 -7.24 5.32
C GLU A 152 4.77 -8.30 4.45
N ALA A 153 4.04 -9.34 4.06
CA ALA A 153 4.54 -10.40 3.20
C ALA A 153 5.12 -9.84 1.88
N ALA A 154 4.39 -8.91 1.25
CA ALA A 154 4.83 -8.27 0.02
C ALA A 154 6.06 -7.36 0.23
N ASN A 155 6.08 -6.52 1.28
CA ASN A 155 7.26 -5.73 1.59
C ASN A 155 8.47 -6.63 1.91
N ARG A 156 8.26 -7.72 2.67
CA ARG A 156 9.28 -8.71 3.00
C ARG A 156 9.86 -9.39 1.75
N GLY A 157 9.00 -9.76 0.79
CA GLY A 157 9.44 -10.35 -0.48
C GLY A 157 10.35 -9.43 -1.30
N ALA A 158 10.04 -8.14 -1.36
CA ALA A 158 10.89 -7.14 -1.99
C ALA A 158 12.20 -6.91 -1.22
N HIS A 159 12.11 -6.84 0.11
CA HIS A 159 13.27 -6.74 1.02
C HIS A 159 14.22 -7.93 0.86
N ASP A 160 13.69 -9.16 0.80
CA ASP A 160 14.48 -10.39 0.60
C ASP A 160 15.27 -10.37 -0.72
N ALA A 161 14.76 -9.65 -1.75
CA ALA A 161 15.43 -9.45 -3.02
C ALA A 161 16.39 -8.25 -3.02
N GLY A 162 16.54 -7.55 -1.90
CA GLY A 162 17.38 -6.34 -1.79
C GLY A 162 16.83 -5.12 -2.56
N ALA A 163 15.56 -5.14 -2.93
CA ALA A 163 14.93 -4.06 -3.69
C ALA A 163 14.20 -3.07 -2.79
N PRO A 164 14.22 -1.76 -3.13
CA PRO A 164 13.39 -0.78 -2.47
C PRO A 164 11.90 -1.12 -2.56
N ASN A 165 11.16 -0.77 -1.52
CA ASN A 165 9.72 -0.95 -1.47
C ASN A 165 9.06 0.15 -0.63
N VAL A 166 7.77 0.38 -0.84
CA VAL A 166 7.03 1.53 -0.31
C VAL A 166 5.90 1.05 0.62
N GLY A 167 5.71 1.77 1.72
CA GLY A 167 4.58 1.61 2.63
C GLY A 167 3.78 2.91 2.75
N LEU A 168 2.52 2.88 2.35
CA LEU A 168 1.58 4.01 2.48
C LEU A 168 0.64 3.73 3.65
N ASN A 169 1.10 4.04 4.86
CA ASN A 169 0.36 3.78 6.10
C ASN A 169 -0.75 4.81 6.31
N ILE A 170 -1.77 4.43 7.05
CA ILE A 170 -2.79 5.32 7.57
C ILE A 170 -2.65 5.44 9.09
N TYR A 171 -2.88 6.63 9.62
CA TYR A 171 -2.93 6.81 11.06
C TYR A 171 -4.21 6.19 11.61
N LEU A 172 -4.07 5.10 12.35
CA LEU A 172 -5.16 4.44 13.06
C LEU A 172 -4.85 4.42 14.56
N PRO A 173 -5.85 4.52 15.46
CA PRO A 173 -5.63 4.57 16.91
C PRO A 173 -4.83 3.39 17.48
N HIS A 174 -4.85 2.24 16.79
CA HIS A 174 -4.23 0.99 17.26
C HIS A 174 -3.08 0.47 16.38
N GLU A 175 -2.78 1.13 15.26
CA GLU A 175 -1.68 0.76 14.35
C GLU A 175 -0.70 1.94 14.24
N GLN A 176 0.38 1.91 15.01
CA GLN A 176 1.30 3.05 15.10
C GLN A 176 2.55 2.95 14.22
N HIS A 177 2.93 1.75 13.81
CA HIS A 177 4.17 1.51 13.07
C HIS A 177 3.91 0.70 11.82
N GLY A 178 4.65 1.03 10.74
CA GLY A 178 4.71 0.20 9.55
C GLY A 178 5.44 -1.13 9.84
N ASN A 179 5.26 -2.12 8.96
CA ASN A 179 6.00 -3.37 9.07
C ASN A 179 7.53 -3.13 8.90
N PRO A 180 8.38 -3.98 9.47
CA PRO A 180 9.83 -3.76 9.54
C PRO A 180 10.57 -3.91 8.21
N TYR A 181 9.90 -4.39 7.16
CA TYR A 181 10.51 -4.67 5.86
C TYR A 181 10.41 -3.52 4.86
N ILE A 182 9.70 -2.43 5.24
CA ILE A 182 9.62 -1.23 4.38
C ILE A 182 10.98 -0.54 4.34
N THR A 183 11.38 -0.11 3.15
CA THR A 183 12.65 0.60 2.98
C THR A 183 12.67 1.89 3.82
N PRO A 184 13.72 2.13 4.61
CA PRO A 184 13.87 3.35 5.38
C PRO A 184 13.70 4.61 4.52
N GLY A 185 12.84 5.53 4.95
CA GLY A 185 12.50 6.75 4.23
C GLY A 185 11.42 6.58 3.14
N LEU A 186 10.91 5.35 2.90
CA LEU A 186 9.78 5.08 2.00
C LEU A 186 8.52 4.59 2.75
N SER A 187 8.47 4.81 4.06
CA SER A 187 7.27 4.60 4.88
C SER A 187 6.60 5.94 5.14
N PHE A 188 5.42 6.13 4.59
CA PHE A 188 4.65 7.37 4.71
C PHE A 188 3.40 7.13 5.55
N LYS A 189 3.03 8.11 6.37
CA LYS A 189 1.85 8.03 7.23
C LYS A 189 0.86 9.12 6.83
N PHE A 190 -0.34 8.71 6.45
CA PHE A 190 -1.43 9.59 6.05
C PHE A 190 -2.45 9.75 7.18
N HIS A 191 -3.04 10.93 7.27
CA HIS A 191 -4.22 11.20 8.07
C HIS A 191 -5.51 11.06 7.24
N TYR A 192 -5.45 11.45 5.95
CA TYR A 192 -6.61 11.45 5.07
C TYR A 192 -6.62 10.21 4.16
N PHE A 193 -7.65 9.35 4.31
CA PHE A 193 -7.82 8.16 3.45
C PHE A 193 -7.84 8.49 1.96
N ALA A 194 -8.53 9.56 1.58
CA ALA A 194 -8.64 9.96 0.17
C ALA A 194 -7.28 10.24 -0.47
N LEU A 195 -6.38 10.93 0.23
CA LEU A 195 -5.04 11.22 -0.29
C LEU A 195 -4.18 9.97 -0.40
N ARG A 196 -4.27 9.08 0.61
CA ARG A 196 -3.59 7.79 0.55
C ARG A 196 -4.01 6.97 -0.67
N LYS A 197 -5.31 6.91 -0.96
CA LYS A 197 -5.86 6.23 -2.13
C LYS A 197 -5.33 6.83 -3.44
N MET A 198 -5.29 8.16 -3.54
CA MET A 198 -4.70 8.83 -4.70
C MET A 198 -3.23 8.43 -4.89
N HIS A 199 -2.43 8.38 -3.82
CA HIS A 199 -1.03 7.97 -3.89
C HIS A 199 -0.82 6.53 -4.35
N PHE A 200 -1.71 5.60 -3.98
CA PHE A 200 -1.66 4.24 -4.53
C PHE A 200 -1.75 4.26 -6.06
N MET A 201 -2.68 5.05 -6.61
CA MET A 201 -2.96 5.08 -8.05
C MET A 201 -1.96 5.91 -8.87
N MET A 202 -1.34 6.95 -8.28
CA MET A 202 -0.46 7.87 -9.01
C MET A 202 0.69 7.17 -9.74
N ARG A 203 1.24 6.09 -9.16
CA ARG A 203 2.38 5.34 -9.70
C ARG A 203 2.04 3.89 -10.03
N ALA A 204 0.79 3.47 -9.82
CA ALA A 204 0.38 2.10 -10.03
C ALA A 204 0.56 1.67 -11.49
N LYS A 205 1.30 0.59 -11.67
CA LYS A 205 1.41 -0.16 -12.93
C LYS A 205 0.68 -1.50 -12.85
N ALA A 206 0.37 -1.97 -11.65
CA ALA A 206 -0.46 -3.13 -11.44
C ALA A 206 -1.07 -3.08 -10.05
N LEU A 207 -2.19 -3.77 -9.89
CA LEU A 207 -2.81 -4.00 -8.61
C LEU A 207 -3.03 -5.50 -8.41
N VAL A 208 -2.57 -6.02 -7.27
CA VAL A 208 -2.76 -7.43 -6.89
C VAL A 208 -3.47 -7.49 -5.55
N ALA A 209 -4.71 -7.96 -5.58
CA ALA A 209 -5.55 -8.10 -4.40
C ALA A 209 -5.55 -9.56 -3.92
N PHE A 210 -4.88 -9.81 -2.82
CA PHE A 210 -4.97 -11.06 -2.06
C PHE A 210 -6.23 -11.07 -1.20
N PRO A 211 -6.66 -12.25 -0.69
CA PRO A 211 -7.79 -12.32 0.20
C PRO A 211 -7.73 -11.33 1.36
N GLY A 212 -8.77 -10.53 1.52
CA GLY A 212 -8.79 -9.45 2.51
C GLY A 212 -10.22 -9.06 2.92
N GLY A 213 -10.31 -8.09 3.80
CA GLY A 213 -11.58 -7.57 4.31
C GLY A 213 -12.04 -6.30 3.60
N PHE A 214 -12.81 -5.48 4.32
CA PHE A 214 -13.42 -4.26 3.76
C PHE A 214 -12.42 -3.28 3.17
N GLY A 215 -11.26 -3.07 3.81
CA GLY A 215 -10.24 -2.17 3.26
C GLY A 215 -9.68 -2.67 1.92
N THR A 216 -9.51 -3.99 1.75
CA THR A 216 -9.08 -4.58 0.47
C THR A 216 -10.15 -4.42 -0.60
N MET A 217 -11.44 -4.62 -0.24
CA MET A 217 -12.58 -4.43 -1.15
C MET A 217 -12.71 -2.96 -1.57
N ASP A 218 -12.61 -2.05 -0.63
CA ASP A 218 -12.68 -0.61 -0.87
C ASP A 218 -11.64 -0.14 -1.89
N GLU A 219 -10.39 -0.55 -1.73
CA GLU A 219 -9.32 -0.22 -2.67
C GLU A 219 -9.50 -0.92 -4.03
N LEU A 220 -9.96 -2.18 -4.05
CA LEU A 220 -10.22 -2.92 -5.28
C LEU A 220 -11.32 -2.26 -6.12
N PHE A 221 -12.46 -1.96 -5.51
CA PHE A 221 -13.58 -1.38 -6.24
C PHE A 221 -13.32 0.06 -6.69
N GLU A 222 -12.52 0.82 -5.96
CA GLU A 222 -12.06 2.13 -6.43
C GLU A 222 -11.26 1.99 -7.73
N VAL A 223 -10.27 1.09 -7.77
CA VAL A 223 -9.46 0.88 -8.97
C VAL A 223 -10.31 0.39 -10.14
N LEU A 224 -11.18 -0.60 -9.92
CA LEU A 224 -12.11 -1.08 -10.96
C LEU A 224 -12.96 0.06 -11.50
N THR A 225 -13.50 0.91 -10.64
CA THR A 225 -14.31 2.09 -11.03
C THR A 225 -13.48 3.09 -11.82
N LEU A 226 -12.27 3.42 -11.38
CA LEU A 226 -11.41 4.39 -12.07
C LEU A 226 -10.99 3.91 -13.46
N VAL A 227 -10.72 2.62 -13.62
CA VAL A 227 -10.37 2.03 -14.91
C VAL A 227 -11.60 1.94 -15.82
N GLN A 228 -12.73 1.44 -15.31
CA GLN A 228 -14.00 1.34 -16.03
C GLN A 228 -14.46 2.70 -16.58
N THR A 229 -14.37 3.74 -15.77
CA THR A 229 -14.81 5.10 -16.13
C THR A 229 -13.76 5.91 -16.89
N HIS A 230 -12.63 5.32 -17.24
CA HIS A 230 -11.51 5.99 -17.92
C HIS A 230 -10.94 7.21 -17.16
N LYS A 231 -11.11 7.26 -15.84
CA LYS A 231 -10.50 8.28 -14.96
C LYS A 231 -9.03 7.97 -14.64
N SER A 232 -8.64 6.72 -14.76
CA SER A 232 -7.26 6.26 -14.68
C SER A 232 -6.86 5.56 -15.98
N LYS A 233 -5.56 5.56 -16.30
CA LYS A 233 -5.03 4.67 -17.33
C LYS A 233 -5.31 3.22 -16.94
N PRO A 234 -5.61 2.34 -17.91
CA PRO A 234 -5.75 0.92 -17.64
C PRO A 234 -4.49 0.35 -16.99
N VAL A 235 -4.70 -0.42 -15.92
CA VAL A 235 -3.66 -1.18 -15.23
C VAL A 235 -4.14 -2.62 -15.05
N PRO A 236 -3.28 -3.64 -15.13
CA PRO A 236 -3.66 -5.01 -14.83
C PRO A 236 -4.09 -5.13 -13.36
N VAL A 237 -5.28 -5.68 -13.15
CA VAL A 237 -5.83 -5.99 -11.82
C VAL A 237 -5.87 -7.50 -11.66
N ILE A 238 -5.26 -8.01 -10.60
CA ILE A 238 -5.18 -9.44 -10.31
C ILE A 238 -5.89 -9.74 -9.00
N LEU A 239 -6.82 -10.67 -9.05
CA LEU A 239 -7.52 -11.24 -7.90
C LEU A 239 -6.83 -12.56 -7.53
N PHE A 240 -5.84 -12.48 -6.65
CA PHE A 240 -5.07 -13.64 -6.21
C PHE A 240 -5.85 -14.45 -5.16
N GLY A 241 -5.96 -15.75 -5.37
CA GLY A 241 -6.80 -16.63 -4.53
C GLY A 241 -8.20 -16.83 -5.11
N THR A 242 -8.26 -17.46 -6.27
CA THR A 242 -9.45 -17.65 -7.12
C THR A 242 -10.67 -18.12 -6.34
N GLU A 243 -10.52 -19.16 -5.50
CA GLU A 243 -11.63 -19.69 -4.69
C GLU A 243 -12.21 -18.62 -3.75
N PHE A 244 -11.36 -17.86 -3.06
CA PHE A 244 -11.83 -16.82 -2.15
C PHE A 244 -12.65 -15.76 -2.89
N TRP A 245 -12.12 -15.23 -3.97
CA TRP A 245 -12.75 -14.15 -4.72
C TRP A 245 -14.07 -14.56 -5.35
N LYS A 246 -14.15 -15.74 -5.96
CA LYS A 246 -15.40 -16.28 -6.54
C LYS A 246 -16.47 -16.58 -5.49
N ARG A 247 -16.07 -16.86 -4.24
CA ARG A 247 -17.04 -17.07 -3.14
C ARG A 247 -17.52 -15.76 -2.52
N VAL A 248 -16.69 -14.72 -2.54
CA VAL A 248 -17.01 -13.43 -1.89
C VAL A 248 -17.71 -12.47 -2.86
N LEU A 249 -17.34 -12.50 -4.14
CA LEU A 249 -17.85 -11.59 -5.17
C LEU A 249 -18.41 -12.42 -6.34
N ASN A 250 -19.71 -12.26 -6.59
CA ASN A 250 -20.34 -12.77 -7.79
C ASN A 250 -20.51 -11.64 -8.79
N PHE A 251 -19.50 -11.44 -9.64
CA PHE A 251 -19.53 -10.39 -10.66
C PHE A 251 -20.54 -10.67 -11.78
N ASP A 252 -20.88 -11.94 -12.04
CA ASP A 252 -21.87 -12.30 -13.06
C ASP A 252 -23.25 -11.71 -12.73
N VAL A 253 -23.63 -11.68 -11.47
CA VAL A 253 -24.87 -11.02 -11.02
C VAL A 253 -24.89 -9.54 -11.38
N LEU A 254 -23.75 -8.84 -11.30
CA LEU A 254 -23.67 -7.42 -11.67
C LEU A 254 -23.94 -7.21 -13.17
N VAL A 255 -23.53 -8.19 -14.01
CA VAL A 255 -23.82 -8.18 -15.44
C VAL A 255 -25.29 -8.52 -15.70
N GLU A 256 -25.83 -9.53 -15.02
CA GLU A 256 -27.24 -9.96 -15.13
C GLU A 256 -28.20 -8.82 -14.77
N GLU A 257 -27.90 -8.08 -13.68
CA GLU A 257 -28.68 -6.93 -13.23
C GLU A 257 -28.40 -5.66 -14.04
N GLY A 258 -27.49 -5.71 -15.01
CA GLY A 258 -27.14 -4.57 -15.87
C GLY A 258 -26.43 -3.41 -15.17
N THR A 259 -25.81 -3.66 -13.99
CA THR A 259 -25.08 -2.65 -13.24
C THR A 259 -23.64 -2.45 -13.77
N ILE A 260 -23.10 -3.47 -14.44
CA ILE A 260 -21.87 -3.42 -15.22
C ILE A 260 -22.07 -4.12 -16.56
N SER A 261 -21.18 -3.89 -17.53
CA SER A 261 -21.22 -4.61 -18.80
C SER A 261 -20.41 -5.91 -18.74
N ALA A 262 -20.70 -6.87 -19.63
CA ALA A 262 -19.92 -8.10 -19.73
C ALA A 262 -18.43 -7.83 -20.05
N LYS A 263 -18.11 -6.70 -20.72
CA LYS A 263 -16.74 -6.29 -21.02
C LYS A 263 -15.96 -5.91 -19.76
N ASP A 264 -16.65 -5.45 -18.69
CA ASP A 264 -16.01 -5.06 -17.44
C ASP A 264 -15.41 -6.25 -16.69
N LEU A 265 -15.86 -7.47 -16.99
CA LEU A 265 -15.24 -8.70 -16.46
C LEU A 265 -13.79 -8.89 -16.97
N ASN A 266 -13.40 -8.23 -18.05
CA ASN A 266 -12.03 -8.26 -18.57
C ASN A 266 -11.09 -7.31 -17.82
N LEU A 267 -11.58 -6.46 -16.91
CA LEU A 267 -10.77 -5.53 -16.13
C LEU A 267 -9.84 -6.21 -15.13
N PHE A 268 -10.13 -7.47 -14.79
CA PHE A 268 -9.33 -8.23 -13.82
C PHE A 268 -9.12 -9.67 -14.26
N ARG A 269 -8.14 -10.33 -13.66
CA ARG A 269 -7.88 -11.77 -13.79
C ARG A 269 -7.73 -12.44 -12.45
N TYR A 270 -8.15 -13.71 -12.40
CA TYR A 270 -7.90 -14.59 -11.27
C TYR A 270 -6.64 -15.39 -11.49
N THR A 271 -5.86 -15.59 -10.44
CA THR A 271 -4.76 -16.56 -10.41
C THR A 271 -4.48 -17.03 -9.00
N ASP A 272 -3.82 -18.18 -8.89
CA ASP A 272 -3.32 -18.76 -7.63
C ASP A 272 -1.79 -18.96 -7.69
N ASP A 273 -1.14 -18.54 -8.79
CA ASP A 273 0.29 -18.69 -9.00
C ASP A 273 1.02 -17.34 -9.06
N PRO A 274 2.05 -17.12 -8.24
CA PRO A 274 2.82 -15.88 -8.23
C PRO A 274 3.55 -15.57 -9.54
N ALA A 275 4.04 -16.61 -10.26
CA ALA A 275 4.75 -16.42 -11.51
C ALA A 275 3.77 -16.11 -12.66
N GLU A 276 2.59 -16.72 -12.67
CA GLU A 276 1.51 -16.38 -13.59
C GLU A 276 1.05 -14.93 -13.41
N ALA A 277 0.87 -14.49 -12.14
CA ALA A 277 0.53 -13.11 -11.83
C ALA A 277 1.53 -12.11 -12.42
N TRP A 278 2.82 -12.38 -12.26
CA TRP A 278 3.87 -11.53 -12.83
C TRP A 278 3.89 -11.58 -14.36
N SER A 279 3.76 -12.77 -14.95
CA SER A 279 3.70 -12.97 -16.41
C SER A 279 2.56 -12.17 -17.03
N PHE A 280 1.39 -12.16 -16.39
CA PHE A 280 0.25 -11.37 -16.85
C PHE A 280 0.54 -9.86 -16.84
N ILE A 281 1.19 -9.35 -15.78
CA ILE A 281 1.59 -7.93 -15.72
C ILE A 281 2.55 -7.60 -16.86
N GLN A 282 3.54 -8.45 -17.13
CA GLN A 282 4.48 -8.24 -18.23
C GLN A 282 3.80 -8.24 -19.59
N GLN A 283 2.93 -9.22 -19.87
CA GLN A 283 2.18 -9.33 -21.12
C GLN A 283 1.31 -8.10 -21.36
N PHE A 284 0.65 -7.57 -20.32
CA PHE A 284 -0.17 -6.38 -20.42
C PHE A 284 0.60 -5.19 -21.02
N TYR A 285 1.86 -5.00 -20.66
CA TYR A 285 2.68 -3.90 -21.16
C TYR A 285 3.39 -4.20 -22.48
N GLN A 286 3.59 -5.47 -22.81
CA GLN A 286 4.18 -5.87 -24.10
C GLN A 286 3.17 -5.81 -25.26
N THR A 287 1.95 -6.25 -25.03
CA THR A 287 0.92 -6.36 -26.08
C THR A 287 0.05 -5.11 -26.23
N GLY A 288 0.12 -4.18 -25.28
CA GLY A 288 -0.83 -3.08 -25.15
C GLY A 288 -2.21 -3.60 -24.66
N TRP A 289 -2.96 -2.71 -24.03
CA TRP A 289 -4.35 -2.99 -23.64
C TRP A 289 -5.24 -2.95 -24.88
N ASN A 290 -5.51 -4.10 -25.48
CA ASN A 290 -6.56 -4.24 -26.48
C ASN A 290 -7.88 -4.51 -25.74
N ASN A 291 -8.63 -3.45 -25.45
CA ASN A 291 -10.06 -3.56 -25.17
C ASN A 291 -10.73 -3.98 -26.50
N GLY A 292 -10.96 -5.30 -26.68
CA GLY A 292 -11.79 -5.82 -27.73
C GLY A 292 -13.27 -5.39 -27.55
#